data_25eef950150276489d467c16e89a9a62
#
_entry.id   25eef950150276489d467c16e89a9a62
#
_cell.length_a   1.000
_cell.length_b   1.000
_cell.length_c   1.000
_cell.angle_alpha   90.00
_cell.angle_beta   90.00
_cell.angle_gamma   90.00
#
_symmetry.space_group_name_H-M   'P 1'
#
loop_
_entity.id
_entity.type
_entity.pdbx_description
1 polymer ?
#
loop_
_entity_poly.entity_id
_entity_poly.type
_entity_poly.pdbx_seq_one_letter_code
_entity_poly.pdbx_strand_id
1 'polypeptide(L)'
;MRKQGDSTSYGLANSGSLGENTNYYISADRDDESQENSFNGNINTNLHYTQLSVGGGTSGDHQRNYNATLSGGIAMHKDGVTFSPYSIKDTFAIARLSEPKAGVEITTPQGTVWTDRWGQAVIPGLTEWRNSRIEVDANKLPQSMTLANGTKYIAAAHGSVSEVSFKVLNSRRVMLRIKQADGKPLTKGLSVVDDKNNYVVTVVDDGHVFLNDADQISALYAVDDDNNRLCKLDFTLPEKHDEDAFYEEVNGVCR
;
A
#
# COMPACT_ATOMS: atom_id res chain seq x y z
N MET A 1 16.39 33.96 21.27
CA MET A 1 16.52 34.87 22.42
C MET A 1 15.14 35.40 22.78
N ARG A 2 14.68 35.13 23.96
CA ARG A 2 13.37 35.59 24.47
C ARG A 2 13.60 36.38 25.74
N LYS A 3 13.08 37.58 25.81
CA LYS A 3 13.18 38.47 26.99
C LYS A 3 11.80 38.62 27.60
N GLN A 4 11.65 38.28 28.88
CA GLN A 4 10.40 38.43 29.63
C GLN A 4 10.76 39.03 30.99
N GLY A 5 10.53 40.35 31.12
CA GLY A 5 11.03 41.14 32.28
C GLY A 5 12.55 41.30 32.22
N ASP A 6 13.24 41.10 33.34
CA ASP A 6 14.69 41.13 33.40
C ASP A 6 15.38 39.80 33.08
N SER A 7 14.64 38.73 32.95
CA SER A 7 15.20 37.40 32.64
C SER A 7 15.45 37.26 31.13
N THR A 8 16.61 36.76 30.79
CA THR A 8 17.04 36.44 29.42
C THR A 8 17.25 34.96 29.29
N SER A 9 16.53 34.31 28.35
CA SER A 9 16.73 32.90 28.02
C SER A 9 17.28 32.69 26.61
N TYR A 10 18.17 31.73 26.47
CA TYR A 10 18.75 31.30 25.19
C TYR A 10 18.27 29.89 24.91
N GLY A 11 17.69 29.67 23.74
CA GLY A 11 17.20 28.36 23.36
C GLY A 11 17.59 27.98 21.94
N LEU A 12 17.79 26.71 21.73
CA LEU A 12 17.96 26.07 20.45
C LEU A 12 16.87 25.00 20.31
N ALA A 13 16.21 24.97 19.15
CA ALA A 13 15.24 23.94 18.85
C ALA A 13 15.50 23.37 17.45
N ASN A 14 15.30 22.07 17.30
CA ASN A 14 15.35 21.39 16.04
C ASN A 14 14.10 20.51 15.92
N SER A 15 13.52 20.49 14.73
CA SER A 15 12.40 19.61 14.41
C SER A 15 12.55 19.08 13.00
N GLY A 16 12.05 17.89 12.75
CA GLY A 16 12.13 17.27 11.45
C GLY A 16 11.28 16.03 11.36
N SER A 17 11.32 15.40 10.18
CA SER A 17 10.64 14.13 9.91
C SER A 17 11.67 13.03 9.70
N LEU A 18 11.41 11.86 10.27
CA LEU A 18 12.13 10.61 10.06
C LEU A 18 11.25 9.70 9.21
N GLY A 19 11.44 9.72 7.89
CA GLY A 19 10.53 9.10 6.95
C GLY A 19 9.18 9.82 6.85
N GLU A 20 8.15 9.11 6.38
CA GLU A 20 6.84 9.70 6.06
C GLU A 20 5.92 9.83 7.29
N ASN A 21 6.14 8.99 8.32
CA ASN A 21 5.17 8.79 9.40
C ASN A 21 5.68 9.21 10.79
N THR A 22 6.92 9.68 10.91
CA THR A 22 7.51 10.01 12.21
C THR A 22 8.06 11.43 12.20
N ASN A 23 7.67 12.21 13.20
CA ASN A 23 8.15 13.56 13.41
C ASN A 23 8.83 13.64 14.79
N TYR A 24 9.89 14.43 14.87
CA TYR A 24 10.55 14.70 16.11
C TYR A 24 10.70 16.21 16.38
N TYR A 25 10.78 16.54 17.63
CA TYR A 25 11.10 17.87 18.13
C TYR A 25 12.07 17.73 19.30
N ILE A 26 13.15 18.51 19.30
CA ILE A 26 14.12 18.56 20.37
C ILE A 26 14.40 20.04 20.65
N SER A 27 14.41 20.43 21.93
CA SER A 27 14.82 21.75 22.35
C SER A 27 15.75 21.69 23.55
N ALA A 28 16.67 22.64 23.60
CA ALA A 28 17.53 22.91 24.73
C ALA A 28 17.48 24.41 25.03
N ASP A 29 17.15 24.76 26.25
CA ASP A 29 17.01 26.13 26.71
C ASP A 29 17.86 26.36 27.95
N ARG A 30 18.43 27.53 28.06
CA ARG A 30 19.16 28.01 29.25
C ARG A 30 18.56 29.33 29.70
N ASP A 31 18.24 29.41 30.97
CA ASP A 31 17.84 30.64 31.65
C ASP A 31 19.06 31.24 32.32
N ASP A 32 19.36 32.51 32.03
CA ASP A 32 20.58 33.20 32.48
C ASP A 32 20.49 33.65 33.91
N GLU A 33 19.27 33.88 34.44
CA GLU A 33 19.02 34.33 35.80
C GLU A 33 19.08 33.17 36.79
N SER A 34 18.39 32.09 36.50
CA SER A 34 18.41 30.86 37.31
C SER A 34 19.61 29.96 37.05
N GLN A 35 20.34 30.17 35.95
CA GLN A 35 21.40 29.32 35.42
C GLN A 35 20.93 27.85 35.18
N GLU A 36 19.63 27.65 35.06
CA GLU A 36 19.06 26.32 34.81
C GLU A 36 19.07 26.00 33.32
N ASN A 37 19.39 24.75 33.02
CA ASN A 37 19.28 24.21 31.69
C ASN A 37 18.00 23.34 31.60
N SER A 38 17.25 23.53 30.52
CA SER A 38 16.10 22.71 30.21
C SER A 38 16.36 21.94 28.91
N PHE A 39 15.98 20.70 28.87
CA PHE A 39 16.04 19.87 27.69
C PHE A 39 14.71 19.17 27.48
N ASN A 40 14.14 19.25 26.27
CA ASN A 40 12.88 18.61 25.94
C ASN A 40 13.01 17.88 24.60
N GLY A 41 12.43 16.68 24.53
CA GLY A 41 12.34 15.91 23.30
C GLY A 41 10.96 15.26 23.18
N ASN A 42 10.44 15.20 21.97
CA ASN A 42 9.20 14.55 21.65
C ASN A 42 9.32 13.86 20.29
N ILE A 43 8.82 12.64 20.20
CA ILE A 43 8.69 11.86 18.97
C ILE A 43 7.23 11.48 18.81
N ASN A 44 6.66 11.77 17.65
CA ASN A 44 5.31 11.37 17.26
C ASN A 44 5.40 10.50 16.03
N THR A 45 4.80 9.32 16.08
CA THR A 45 4.79 8.40 14.93
C THR A 45 3.39 7.84 14.69
N ASN A 46 3.00 7.82 13.41
CA ASN A 46 1.79 7.15 12.96
C ASN A 46 2.13 5.68 12.69
N LEU A 47 1.70 4.81 13.59
CA LEU A 47 1.68 3.37 13.34
C LEU A 47 0.42 3.03 12.53
N HIS A 48 0.38 1.83 11.92
CA HIS A 48 -0.73 1.46 11.03
C HIS A 48 -2.12 1.60 11.67
N TYR A 49 -2.23 1.39 12.98
CA TYR A 49 -3.52 1.34 13.68
C TYR A 49 -3.64 2.31 14.87
N THR A 50 -2.58 3.03 15.18
CA THR A 50 -2.54 3.96 16.31
C THR A 50 -1.45 5.00 16.11
N GLN A 51 -1.54 6.11 16.80
CA GLN A 51 -0.47 7.11 16.92
C GLN A 51 0.25 6.91 18.24
N LEU A 52 1.57 6.91 18.22
CA LEU A 52 2.42 6.89 19.39
C LEU A 52 3.12 8.25 19.53
N SER A 53 2.96 8.86 20.68
CA SER A 53 3.72 10.05 21.09
C SER A 53 4.53 9.73 22.32
N VAL A 54 5.84 9.90 22.25
CA VAL A 54 6.75 9.72 23.38
C VAL A 54 7.54 11.00 23.56
N GLY A 55 7.56 11.50 24.77
CA GLY A 55 8.30 12.70 25.11
C GLY A 55 8.95 12.60 26.47
N GLY A 56 9.92 13.46 26.66
CA GLY A 56 10.57 13.63 27.95
C GLY A 56 11.37 14.92 28.01
N GLY A 57 11.64 15.37 29.21
CA GLY A 57 12.41 16.57 29.42
C GLY A 57 13.02 16.63 30.80
N THR A 58 13.98 17.53 30.92
CA THR A 58 14.59 17.90 32.19
C THR A 58 14.52 19.42 32.35
N SER A 59 14.32 19.88 33.57
CA SER A 59 14.40 21.30 33.92
C SER A 59 15.20 21.43 35.21
N GLY A 60 16.33 22.14 35.12
CA GLY A 60 17.29 22.18 36.19
C GLY A 60 17.87 20.78 36.55
N ASP A 61 18.44 20.67 37.74
CA ASP A 61 19.13 19.44 38.17
C ASP A 61 18.18 18.35 38.71
N HIS A 62 16.93 18.68 39.02
CA HIS A 62 16.07 17.79 39.80
C HIS A 62 14.72 17.45 39.14
N GLN A 63 14.28 18.18 38.12
CA GLN A 63 12.99 17.92 37.51
C GLN A 63 13.13 17.13 36.20
N ARG A 64 12.50 15.97 36.15
CA ARG A 64 12.42 15.13 34.96
C ARG A 64 10.98 14.75 34.71
N ASN A 65 10.57 14.83 33.46
CA ASN A 65 9.26 14.39 33.03
C ASN A 65 9.38 13.39 31.88
N TYR A 66 8.51 12.42 31.84
CA TYR A 66 8.37 11.45 30.76
C TYR A 66 6.89 11.28 30.48
N ASN A 67 6.54 11.22 29.23
CA ASN A 67 5.17 10.95 28.80
C ASN A 67 5.17 10.00 27.61
N ALA A 68 4.19 9.11 27.59
CA ALA A 68 3.91 8.27 26.45
C ALA A 68 2.39 8.24 26.25
N THR A 69 1.93 8.47 25.05
CA THR A 69 0.51 8.50 24.70
C THR A 69 0.28 7.62 23.48
N LEU A 70 -0.70 6.74 23.57
CA LEU A 70 -1.27 6.03 22.42
C LEU A 70 -2.64 6.62 22.13
N SER A 71 -2.89 6.97 20.89
CA SER A 71 -4.18 7.50 20.44
C SER A 71 -4.59 6.87 19.12
N GLY A 72 -5.90 6.89 18.85
CA GLY A 72 -6.46 6.32 17.64
C GLY A 72 -7.97 6.18 17.74
N GLY A 73 -8.55 5.43 16.81
CA GLY A 73 -9.97 5.15 16.76
C GLY A 73 -10.26 3.67 16.54
N ILE A 74 -11.43 3.24 16.97
CA ILE A 74 -11.95 1.89 16.75
C ILE A 74 -13.33 2.02 16.14
N ALA A 75 -13.56 1.42 14.99
CA ALA A 75 -14.86 1.32 14.34
C ALA A 75 -15.39 -0.11 14.43
N MET A 76 -16.61 -0.26 14.93
CA MET A 76 -17.38 -1.51 14.84
C MET A 76 -18.38 -1.39 13.71
N HIS A 77 -18.41 -2.37 12.82
CA HIS A 77 -19.28 -2.38 11.66
C HIS A 77 -19.72 -3.81 11.33
N LYS A 78 -20.60 -3.97 10.34
CA LYS A 78 -21.21 -5.27 9.97
C LYS A 78 -20.21 -6.42 9.73
N ASP A 79 -18.98 -6.10 9.32
CA ASP A 79 -17.97 -7.08 8.94
C ASP A 79 -16.85 -7.22 9.99
N GLY A 80 -16.99 -6.58 11.16
CA GLY A 80 -16.06 -6.73 12.26
C GLY A 80 -15.60 -5.42 12.92
N VAL A 81 -14.36 -5.39 13.32
CA VAL A 81 -13.72 -4.26 14.04
C VAL A 81 -12.47 -3.85 13.28
N THR A 82 -12.38 -2.57 12.96
CA THR A 82 -11.23 -1.98 12.27
C THR A 82 -10.66 -0.82 13.08
N PHE A 83 -9.35 -0.75 13.18
CA PHE A 83 -8.63 0.28 13.90
C PHE A 83 -8.19 1.41 12.97
N SER A 84 -8.04 2.60 13.54
CA SER A 84 -7.57 3.79 12.82
C SER A 84 -6.47 4.49 13.63
N PRO A 85 -5.38 4.95 12.99
CA PRO A 85 -4.39 5.80 13.67
C PRO A 85 -4.98 7.16 14.08
N TYR A 86 -6.08 7.57 13.47
CA TYR A 86 -6.72 8.85 13.78
C TYR A 86 -8.03 8.67 14.55
N SER A 87 -8.39 9.65 15.35
CA SER A 87 -9.70 9.71 16.01
C SER A 87 -10.81 9.73 14.97
N ILE A 88 -11.79 8.86 15.13
CA ILE A 88 -12.94 8.74 14.24
C ILE A 88 -13.93 9.85 14.58
N LYS A 89 -14.36 10.60 13.56
CA LYS A 89 -15.38 11.64 13.66
C LYS A 89 -16.77 11.06 13.44
N ASP A 90 -17.79 11.87 13.63
CA ASP A 90 -19.21 11.50 13.45
C ASP A 90 -19.53 11.04 12.03
N THR A 91 -18.85 11.65 11.03
CA THR A 91 -19.00 11.30 9.63
C THR A 91 -17.73 10.63 9.13
N PHE A 92 -17.80 9.34 8.86
CA PHE A 92 -16.65 8.53 8.46
C PHE A 92 -17.02 7.47 7.42
N ALA A 93 -16.04 6.76 6.90
CA ALA A 93 -16.29 5.62 6.00
C ALA A 93 -15.40 4.42 6.32
N ILE A 94 -15.81 3.26 5.84
CA ILE A 94 -15.00 2.05 5.79
C ILE A 94 -14.57 1.82 4.35
N ALA A 95 -13.27 1.87 4.10
CA ALA A 95 -12.69 1.44 2.82
C ALA A 95 -12.52 -0.07 2.83
N ARG A 96 -12.76 -0.68 1.68
CA ARG A 96 -12.62 -2.13 1.48
C ARG A 96 -11.97 -2.43 0.15
N LEU A 97 -11.01 -3.32 0.14
CA LEU A 97 -10.50 -3.96 -1.06
C LEU A 97 -11.33 -5.19 -1.41
N SER A 98 -11.55 -5.46 -2.71
CA SER A 98 -12.26 -6.69 -3.14
C SER A 98 -11.46 -7.96 -2.82
N GLU A 99 -10.12 -7.86 -2.81
CA GLU A 99 -9.20 -8.91 -2.39
C GLU A 99 -8.55 -8.50 -1.06
N PRO A 100 -8.66 -9.33 0.00
CA PRO A 100 -8.09 -9.02 1.30
C PRO A 100 -6.57 -8.89 1.24
N LYS A 101 -6.05 -7.71 1.51
CA LYS A 101 -4.60 -7.45 1.65
C LYS A 101 -4.37 -6.47 2.78
N ALA A 102 -3.49 -6.84 3.72
CA ALA A 102 -3.10 -5.97 4.82
C ALA A 102 -1.99 -5.01 4.41
N GLY A 103 -1.94 -3.85 5.07
CA GLY A 103 -0.86 -2.88 4.92
C GLY A 103 -0.91 -2.04 3.64
N VAL A 104 -2.00 -2.09 2.89
CA VAL A 104 -2.20 -1.23 1.72
C VAL A 104 -2.52 0.19 2.19
N GLU A 105 -1.78 1.16 1.69
CA GLU A 105 -1.92 2.56 2.04
C GLU A 105 -3.09 3.21 1.32
N ILE A 106 -3.90 3.93 2.09
CA ILE A 106 -5.04 4.71 1.60
C ILE A 106 -4.89 6.14 2.08
N THR A 107 -4.74 7.06 1.15
CA THR A 107 -4.72 8.49 1.43
C THR A 107 -6.14 9.00 1.65
N THR A 108 -6.35 9.68 2.77
CA THR A 108 -7.63 10.26 3.16
C THR A 108 -7.47 11.76 3.46
N PRO A 109 -8.56 12.53 3.59
CA PRO A 109 -8.47 13.94 3.97
C PRO A 109 -7.78 14.22 5.32
N GLN A 110 -7.69 13.22 6.20
CA GLN A 110 -7.05 13.35 7.52
C GLN A 110 -5.63 12.77 7.56
N GLY A 111 -5.19 12.11 6.51
CA GLY A 111 -3.89 11.48 6.40
C GLY A 111 -3.97 10.05 5.91
N THR A 112 -2.85 9.36 5.93
CA THR A 112 -2.73 7.98 5.46
C THR A 112 -3.26 7.00 6.50
N VAL A 113 -4.06 6.04 6.05
CA VAL A 113 -4.54 4.89 6.82
C VAL A 113 -4.13 3.60 6.10
N TRP A 114 -4.12 2.48 6.81
CA TRP A 114 -3.68 1.20 6.26
C TRP A 114 -4.75 0.14 6.42
N THR A 115 -4.87 -0.73 5.41
CA THR A 115 -5.79 -1.86 5.47
C THR A 115 -5.34 -2.89 6.48
N ASP A 116 -6.31 -3.50 7.15
CA ASP A 116 -6.12 -4.64 8.03
C ASP A 116 -6.02 -5.97 7.24
N ARG A 117 -5.94 -7.10 7.96
CA ARG A 117 -5.84 -8.43 7.36
C ARG A 117 -7.05 -8.82 6.50
N TRP A 118 -8.16 -8.14 6.64
CA TRP A 118 -9.39 -8.35 5.84
C TRP A 118 -9.51 -7.36 4.68
N GLY A 119 -8.46 -6.57 4.44
CA GLY A 119 -8.44 -5.54 3.39
C GLY A 119 -9.34 -4.34 3.71
N GLN A 120 -9.57 -4.05 4.99
CA GLN A 120 -10.43 -2.96 5.45
C GLN A 120 -9.62 -1.87 6.13
N ALA A 121 -10.03 -0.61 5.95
CA ALA A 121 -9.45 0.55 6.64
C ALA A 121 -10.54 1.55 7.01
N VAL A 122 -10.38 2.23 8.14
CA VAL A 122 -11.27 3.33 8.51
C VAL A 122 -10.78 4.61 7.86
N ILE A 123 -11.68 5.31 7.18
CA ILE A 123 -11.50 6.69 6.74
C ILE A 123 -12.07 7.56 7.86
N PRO A 124 -11.24 8.13 8.75
CA PRO A 124 -11.67 8.54 10.09
C PRO A 124 -12.52 9.82 10.12
N GLY A 125 -12.57 10.55 9.02
CA GLY A 125 -13.41 11.74 8.90
C GLY A 125 -13.59 12.18 7.48
N LEU A 126 -14.84 12.42 7.12
CA LEU A 126 -15.25 12.99 5.85
C LEU A 126 -15.77 14.40 6.06
N THR A 127 -15.56 15.25 5.05
CA THR A 127 -16.19 16.57 5.06
C THR A 127 -17.64 16.41 4.60
N GLU A 128 -18.56 16.84 5.44
CA GLU A 128 -19.98 16.76 5.18
C GLU A 128 -20.37 17.55 3.94
N TRP A 129 -21.24 16.98 3.13
CA TRP A 129 -21.82 17.59 1.91
C TRP A 129 -20.79 18.06 0.89
N ARG A 130 -19.54 17.57 0.99
CA ARG A 130 -18.46 17.84 0.05
C ARG A 130 -17.82 16.54 -0.42
N ASN A 131 -17.31 16.56 -1.64
CA ASN A 131 -16.55 15.43 -2.17
C ASN A 131 -15.21 15.34 -1.44
N SER A 132 -15.02 14.25 -0.73
CA SER A 132 -13.76 13.84 -0.14
C SER A 132 -13.06 12.87 -1.09
N ARG A 133 -11.82 13.16 -1.45
CA ARG A 133 -10.98 12.26 -2.26
C ARG A 133 -10.35 11.19 -1.36
N ILE A 134 -10.46 9.97 -1.80
CA ILE A 134 -9.88 8.80 -1.16
C ILE A 134 -9.10 8.06 -2.24
N GLU A 135 -7.84 7.75 -1.95
CA GLU A 135 -6.93 7.19 -2.95
C GLU A 135 -6.09 6.07 -2.34
N VAL A 136 -6.09 4.92 -3.01
CA VAL A 136 -5.22 3.80 -2.68
C VAL A 136 -3.87 4.01 -3.38
N ASP A 137 -2.77 3.94 -2.63
CA ASP A 137 -1.43 4.00 -3.23
C ASP A 137 -1.12 2.68 -3.94
N ALA A 138 -1.22 2.72 -5.27
CA ALA A 138 -0.95 1.56 -6.11
C ALA A 138 0.52 1.09 -6.04
N ASN A 139 1.47 1.97 -5.69
CA ASN A 139 2.89 1.63 -5.58
C ASN A 139 3.20 0.73 -4.37
N LYS A 140 2.29 0.70 -3.41
CA LYS A 140 2.39 -0.14 -2.20
C LYS A 140 1.65 -1.47 -2.32
N LEU A 141 1.02 -1.71 -3.46
CA LEU A 141 0.44 -3.02 -3.77
C LEU A 141 1.50 -4.00 -4.25
N PRO A 142 1.35 -5.31 -3.97
CA PRO A 142 2.14 -6.33 -4.62
C PRO A 142 2.08 -6.20 -6.14
N GLN A 143 3.15 -6.57 -6.82
CA GLN A 143 3.23 -6.42 -8.27
C GLN A 143 2.20 -7.25 -9.04
N SER A 144 1.72 -8.34 -8.43
CA SER A 144 0.62 -9.16 -8.95
C SER A 144 -0.75 -8.49 -8.87
N MET A 145 -0.88 -7.42 -8.10
CA MET A 145 -2.15 -6.73 -7.87
C MET A 145 -2.21 -5.40 -8.63
N THR A 146 -3.36 -5.12 -9.22
CA THR A 146 -3.65 -3.87 -9.91
C THR A 146 -5.03 -3.36 -9.49
N LEU A 147 -5.20 -2.05 -9.41
CA LEU A 147 -6.50 -1.45 -9.11
C LEU A 147 -7.23 -1.09 -10.40
N ALA A 148 -8.49 -1.48 -10.50
CA ALA A 148 -9.36 -1.02 -11.59
C ALA A 148 -9.54 0.51 -11.55
N ASN A 149 -9.66 1.07 -10.34
CA ASN A 149 -9.69 2.51 -10.06
C ASN A 149 -9.18 2.75 -8.64
N GLY A 150 -8.03 3.41 -8.50
CA GLY A 150 -7.41 3.70 -7.22
C GLY A 150 -7.97 4.95 -6.52
N THR A 151 -8.72 5.80 -7.21
CA THR A 151 -9.27 7.04 -6.63
C THR A 151 -10.79 6.97 -6.59
N LYS A 152 -11.37 7.34 -5.46
CA LYS A 152 -12.81 7.49 -5.24
C LYS A 152 -13.12 8.84 -4.63
N TYR A 153 -14.27 9.38 -5.00
CA TYR A 153 -14.83 10.59 -4.40
C TYR A 153 -16.11 10.23 -3.68
N ILE A 154 -16.23 10.68 -2.43
CA ILE A 154 -17.41 10.42 -1.61
C ILE A 154 -17.92 11.71 -1.01
N ALA A 155 -19.21 11.93 -1.14
CA ALA A 155 -19.93 12.97 -0.41
C ALA A 155 -20.82 12.31 0.65
N ALA A 156 -20.57 12.60 1.91
CA ALA A 156 -21.27 11.99 3.03
C ALA A 156 -22.20 13.01 3.70
N ALA A 157 -23.34 12.54 4.16
CA ALA A 157 -24.21 13.35 5.03
C ALA A 157 -23.66 13.36 6.46
N HIS A 158 -23.99 14.40 7.22
CA HIS A 158 -23.64 14.48 8.64
C HIS A 158 -24.06 13.22 9.42
N GLY A 159 -23.15 12.69 10.24
CA GLY A 159 -23.40 11.52 11.08
C GLY A 159 -23.53 10.20 10.30
N SER A 160 -23.21 10.17 9.00
CA SER A 160 -23.33 8.95 8.21
C SER A 160 -22.06 8.10 8.23
N VAL A 161 -22.24 6.79 8.15
CA VAL A 161 -21.17 5.83 7.90
C VAL A 161 -21.32 5.31 6.48
N SER A 162 -20.32 5.57 5.66
CA SER A 162 -20.31 5.17 4.24
C SER A 162 -19.35 4.00 4.02
N GLU A 163 -19.58 3.26 2.93
CA GLU A 163 -18.67 2.19 2.49
C GLU A 163 -18.07 2.56 1.14
N VAL A 164 -16.75 2.37 0.99
CA VAL A 164 -16.00 2.66 -0.23
C VAL A 164 -15.26 1.40 -0.65
N SER A 165 -15.66 0.80 -1.77
CA SER A 165 -15.04 -0.42 -2.29
C SER A 165 -14.06 -0.12 -3.40
N PHE A 166 -12.87 -0.71 -3.33
CA PHE A 166 -11.86 -0.67 -4.37
C PHE A 166 -11.74 -2.06 -4.99
N LYS A 167 -11.91 -2.12 -6.32
CA LYS A 167 -11.76 -3.37 -7.05
C LYS A 167 -10.30 -3.62 -7.34
N VAL A 168 -9.76 -4.65 -6.71
CA VAL A 168 -8.42 -5.19 -6.98
C VAL A 168 -8.55 -6.23 -8.09
N LEU A 169 -7.67 -6.15 -9.07
CA LEU A 169 -7.49 -7.14 -10.11
C LEU A 169 -6.19 -7.87 -9.80
N ASN A 170 -6.28 -9.15 -9.59
CA ASN A 170 -5.12 -10.00 -9.41
C ASN A 170 -4.75 -10.61 -10.76
N SER A 171 -3.50 -10.45 -11.19
CA SER A 171 -3.02 -10.97 -12.46
C SER A 171 -1.70 -11.71 -12.26
N ARG A 172 -1.73 -13.00 -12.54
CA ARG A 172 -0.53 -13.83 -12.50
C ARG A 172 0.23 -13.71 -13.80
N ARG A 173 1.33 -12.97 -13.78
CA ARG A 173 2.19 -12.77 -14.95
C ARG A 173 3.22 -13.89 -15.03
N VAL A 174 3.31 -14.50 -16.20
CA VAL A 174 4.21 -15.63 -16.44
C VAL A 174 4.97 -15.43 -17.74
N MET A 175 6.27 -15.63 -17.68
CA MET A 175 7.14 -15.74 -18.84
C MET A 175 7.38 -17.24 -19.12
N LEU A 176 6.73 -17.77 -20.13
CA LEU A 176 6.98 -19.13 -20.57
C LEU A 176 8.22 -19.17 -21.46
N ARG A 177 9.09 -20.15 -21.24
CA ARG A 177 10.17 -20.54 -22.16
C ARG A 177 9.77 -21.83 -22.85
N ILE A 178 9.29 -21.71 -24.07
CA ILE A 178 8.77 -22.85 -24.82
C ILE A 178 9.83 -23.41 -25.75
N LYS A 179 10.04 -24.74 -25.64
CA LYS A 179 10.89 -25.48 -26.54
C LYS A 179 10.05 -26.42 -27.43
N GLN A 180 10.49 -26.61 -28.66
CA GLN A 180 9.92 -27.60 -29.55
C GLN A 180 10.35 -29.02 -29.12
N ALA A 181 9.75 -30.06 -29.72
CA ALA A 181 10.08 -31.46 -29.43
C ALA A 181 11.55 -31.84 -29.73
N ASP A 182 12.22 -31.11 -30.62
CA ASP A 182 13.63 -31.24 -30.94
C ASP A 182 14.58 -30.49 -29.96
N GLY A 183 14.03 -29.83 -28.93
CA GLY A 183 14.77 -29.08 -27.92
C GLY A 183 15.15 -27.66 -28.30
N LYS A 184 14.88 -27.24 -29.53
CA LYS A 184 15.11 -25.86 -29.97
C LYS A 184 14.02 -24.90 -29.40
N PRO A 185 14.33 -23.60 -29.21
CA PRO A 185 13.31 -22.62 -28.85
C PRO A 185 12.18 -22.59 -29.88
N LEU A 186 10.97 -22.34 -29.42
CA LEU A 186 9.83 -22.07 -30.32
C LEU A 186 10.13 -20.90 -31.24
N THR A 187 9.78 -21.03 -32.50
CA THR A 187 10.10 -20.03 -33.52
C THR A 187 9.48 -18.63 -33.17
N LYS A 188 10.33 -17.61 -33.20
CA LYS A 188 9.92 -16.22 -33.04
C LYS A 188 8.91 -15.81 -34.12
N GLY A 189 7.94 -15.00 -33.73
CA GLY A 189 6.92 -14.43 -34.59
C GLY A 189 5.65 -15.28 -34.71
N LEU A 190 5.66 -16.54 -34.27
CA LEU A 190 4.43 -17.34 -34.23
C LEU A 190 3.41 -16.72 -33.30
N SER A 191 2.14 -16.75 -33.71
CA SER A 191 1.03 -16.33 -32.87
C SER A 191 0.64 -17.44 -31.91
N VAL A 192 0.28 -17.05 -30.69
CA VAL A 192 -0.26 -17.97 -29.67
C VAL A 192 -1.73 -17.62 -29.45
N VAL A 193 -2.58 -18.62 -29.55
CA VAL A 193 -4.04 -18.50 -29.42
C VAL A 193 -4.57 -19.37 -28.28
N ASP A 194 -5.73 -19.00 -27.74
CA ASP A 194 -6.45 -19.81 -26.76
C ASP A 194 -7.21 -20.99 -27.43
N ASP A 195 -7.97 -21.74 -26.63
CA ASP A 195 -8.82 -22.86 -27.08
C ASP A 195 -9.92 -22.41 -28.07
N LYS A 196 -10.32 -21.13 -28.03
CA LYS A 196 -11.34 -20.52 -28.90
C LYS A 196 -10.75 -19.81 -30.12
N ASN A 197 -9.44 -19.95 -30.36
CA ASN A 197 -8.68 -19.27 -31.41
C ASN A 197 -8.63 -17.72 -31.25
N ASN A 198 -8.83 -17.20 -30.04
CA ASN A 198 -8.53 -15.80 -29.80
C ASN A 198 -7.03 -15.59 -29.65
N TYR A 199 -6.52 -14.56 -30.28
CA TYR A 199 -5.11 -14.17 -30.14
C TYR A 199 -4.79 -13.79 -28.68
N VAL A 200 -3.71 -14.35 -28.14
CA VAL A 200 -3.21 -14.07 -26.79
C VAL A 200 -1.92 -13.26 -26.84
N VAL A 201 -0.91 -13.74 -27.56
CA VAL A 201 0.43 -13.12 -27.62
C VAL A 201 1.21 -13.65 -28.81
N THR A 202 2.30 -12.98 -29.18
CA THR A 202 3.26 -13.45 -30.18
C THR A 202 4.53 -13.96 -29.48
N VAL A 203 5.10 -15.06 -29.98
CA VAL A 203 6.38 -15.62 -29.50
C VAL A 203 7.49 -14.61 -29.78
N VAL A 204 8.23 -14.22 -28.75
CA VAL A 204 9.42 -13.38 -28.85
C VAL A 204 10.70 -14.22 -28.87
N ASP A 205 11.88 -13.58 -28.79
CA ASP A 205 13.17 -14.24 -28.88
C ASP A 205 13.30 -15.43 -27.91
N ASP A 206 14.06 -16.47 -28.30
CA ASP A 206 14.31 -17.67 -27.51
C ASP A 206 13.08 -18.47 -27.05
N GLY A 207 11.97 -18.38 -27.79
CA GLY A 207 10.73 -19.09 -27.48
C GLY A 207 9.99 -18.55 -26.27
N HIS A 208 10.19 -17.27 -25.95
CA HIS A 208 9.50 -16.63 -24.85
C HIS A 208 8.05 -16.24 -25.22
N VAL A 209 7.13 -16.56 -24.30
CA VAL A 209 5.71 -16.23 -24.40
C VAL A 209 5.30 -15.56 -23.09
N PHE A 210 4.96 -14.28 -23.12
CA PHE A 210 4.58 -13.53 -21.92
C PHE A 210 3.06 -13.53 -21.74
N LEU A 211 2.60 -14.08 -20.62
CA LEU A 211 1.19 -14.11 -20.24
C LEU A 211 0.91 -13.09 -19.15
N ASN A 212 -0.04 -12.21 -19.37
CA ASN A 212 -0.44 -11.21 -18.39
C ASN A 212 -1.33 -11.77 -17.28
N ASP A 213 -2.12 -12.81 -17.58
CA ASP A 213 -3.05 -13.44 -16.64
C ASP A 213 -3.13 -14.93 -16.93
N ALA A 214 -2.16 -15.65 -16.38
CA ALA A 214 -1.99 -17.09 -16.65
C ALA A 214 -3.07 -17.95 -16.01
N ASP A 215 -3.73 -17.47 -14.95
CA ASP A 215 -4.77 -18.23 -14.23
C ASP A 215 -6.09 -18.34 -15.01
N GLN A 216 -6.34 -17.42 -15.94
CA GLN A 216 -7.54 -17.45 -16.78
C GLN A 216 -7.38 -18.28 -18.06
N ILE A 217 -6.20 -18.82 -18.31
CA ILE A 217 -5.87 -19.52 -19.55
C ILE A 217 -5.99 -21.02 -19.36
N SER A 218 -6.90 -21.66 -20.13
CA SER A 218 -7.13 -23.10 -20.06
C SER A 218 -6.17 -23.90 -20.96
N ALA A 219 -5.89 -23.44 -22.17
CA ALA A 219 -4.97 -24.06 -23.13
C ALA A 219 -4.45 -23.03 -24.12
N LEU A 220 -3.20 -23.20 -24.55
CA LEU A 220 -2.55 -22.37 -25.55
C LEU A 220 -2.03 -23.19 -26.71
N TYR A 221 -2.12 -22.63 -27.91
CA TYR A 221 -1.67 -23.24 -29.15
C TYR A 221 -0.82 -22.25 -29.94
N ALA A 222 0.32 -22.70 -30.44
CA ALA A 222 1.06 -21.95 -31.44
C ALA A 222 0.41 -22.17 -32.81
N VAL A 223 0.25 -21.10 -33.57
CA VAL A 223 -0.33 -21.13 -34.92
C VAL A 223 0.60 -20.44 -35.91
N ASP A 224 0.52 -20.87 -37.17
CA ASP A 224 1.18 -20.23 -38.29
C ASP A 224 0.40 -19.01 -38.82
N ASP A 225 0.92 -18.38 -39.89
CA ASP A 225 0.30 -17.21 -40.51
C ASP A 225 -1.08 -17.49 -41.14
N ASP A 226 -1.34 -18.77 -41.45
CA ASP A 226 -2.63 -19.25 -41.98
C ASP A 226 -3.60 -19.68 -40.86
N ASN A 227 -3.22 -19.44 -39.59
CA ASN A 227 -3.98 -19.79 -38.39
C ASN A 227 -4.17 -21.31 -38.17
N ASN A 228 -3.28 -22.14 -38.76
CA ASN A 228 -3.24 -23.58 -38.48
C ASN A 228 -2.49 -23.85 -37.18
N ARG A 229 -3.05 -24.67 -36.29
CA ARG A 229 -2.40 -25.09 -35.04
C ARG A 229 -1.20 -25.97 -35.32
N LEU A 230 -0.01 -25.51 -34.93
CA LEU A 230 1.25 -26.22 -35.06
C LEU A 230 1.47 -27.19 -33.91
N CYS A 231 1.20 -26.72 -32.68
CA CYS A 231 1.36 -27.51 -31.47
C CYS A 231 0.60 -26.91 -30.30
N LYS A 232 0.39 -27.71 -29.28
CA LYS A 232 -0.12 -27.25 -27.97
C LYS A 232 1.08 -26.90 -27.09
N LEU A 233 0.95 -25.79 -26.34
CA LEU A 233 1.93 -25.38 -25.33
C LEU A 233 1.63 -26.08 -24.00
N ASP A 234 2.41 -27.10 -23.66
CA ASP A 234 2.30 -27.83 -22.39
C ASP A 234 3.25 -27.19 -21.37
N PHE A 235 2.71 -26.65 -20.29
CA PHE A 235 3.43 -26.06 -19.17
C PHE A 235 2.66 -26.30 -17.87
N THR A 236 3.37 -26.24 -16.74
CA THR A 236 2.76 -26.39 -15.41
C THR A 236 3.14 -25.19 -14.56
N LEU A 237 2.14 -24.48 -14.07
CA LEU A 237 2.35 -23.36 -13.16
C LEU A 237 2.67 -23.88 -11.76
N PRO A 238 3.63 -23.27 -11.02
CA PRO A 238 3.89 -23.59 -9.63
C PRO A 238 2.64 -23.37 -8.78
N GLU A 239 2.40 -24.23 -7.79
CA GLU A 239 1.27 -24.05 -6.85
C GLU A 239 1.40 -22.79 -5.99
N LYS A 240 2.64 -22.43 -5.64
CA LYS A 240 2.94 -21.18 -4.93
C LYS A 240 3.50 -20.18 -5.90
N HIS A 241 2.88 -19.03 -5.91
CA HIS A 241 3.31 -17.89 -6.70
C HIS A 241 3.95 -16.85 -5.77
N ASP A 242 5.00 -16.18 -6.25
CA ASP A 242 5.62 -15.04 -5.55
C ASP A 242 4.84 -13.77 -5.91
N GLU A 243 4.07 -13.25 -4.94
CA GLU A 243 3.25 -12.04 -5.14
C GLU A 243 4.09 -10.78 -5.38
N ASP A 244 5.36 -10.78 -4.96
CA ASP A 244 6.27 -9.64 -5.10
C ASP A 244 7.09 -9.69 -6.39
N ALA A 245 7.08 -10.82 -7.12
CA ALA A 245 7.73 -10.93 -8.42
C ALA A 245 6.88 -10.30 -9.52
N PHE A 246 7.52 -9.56 -10.42
CA PHE A 246 6.82 -8.98 -11.57
C PHE A 246 6.27 -10.04 -12.52
N TYR A 247 6.97 -11.14 -12.70
CA TYR A 247 6.53 -12.35 -13.43
C TYR A 247 7.27 -13.59 -12.90
N GLU A 248 6.69 -14.75 -13.14
CA GLU A 248 7.32 -16.06 -12.90
C GLU A 248 7.89 -16.61 -14.21
N GLU A 249 9.07 -17.24 -14.16
CA GLU A 249 9.61 -17.99 -15.31
C GLU A 249 9.19 -19.44 -15.23
N VAL A 250 8.56 -19.94 -16.30
CA VAL A 250 8.09 -21.32 -16.40
C VAL A 250 8.55 -21.95 -17.72
N ASN A 251 9.11 -23.14 -17.65
CA ASN A 251 9.47 -23.88 -18.84
C ASN A 251 8.28 -24.67 -19.37
N GLY A 252 8.13 -24.69 -20.70
CA GLY A 252 7.10 -25.45 -21.38
C GLY A 252 7.60 -26.09 -22.66
N VAL A 253 6.81 -26.97 -23.22
CA VAL A 253 7.09 -27.71 -24.43
C VAL A 253 5.94 -27.60 -25.42
N CYS A 254 6.28 -27.41 -26.69
CA CYS A 254 5.36 -27.42 -27.81
C CYS A 254 5.19 -28.86 -28.29
N ARG A 255 4.00 -29.46 -28.09
CA ARG A 255 3.67 -30.86 -28.50
C ARG A 255 2.44 -30.89 -29.41
#